data_f59b712ce4f3e3566efbd4c181dcc457
#
_entry.id   f59b712ce4f3e3566efbd4c181dcc457
#
_cell.length_a   1.000
_cell.length_b   1.000
_cell.length_c   1.000
_cell.angle_alpha   90.00
_cell.angle_beta   90.00
_cell.angle_gamma   90.00
#
_symmetry.space_group_name_H-M   'P 1'
#
loop_
_entity.id
_entity.type
_entity.pdbx_description
1 polymer ?
#
loop_
_entity_poly.entity_id
_entity_poly.type
_entity_poly.pdbx_seq_one_letter_code
_entity_poly.pdbx_strand_id
1 'polypeptide(L)'
;MPKASVKRLIECKKDDLINLVLDIEKYPEFVPFCYDAKIYENKNEGDLKKIIADLTIGKGLFKDTYKSNVTFNKIDDVIFVKNIDGPLNYLSNNWKFNKKKNATEVTFDIDFEIKNKFLNSLMVVSFQFGLEKIADAFQKRAEKLFGKS
;
A
#
# COMPACT_ATOMS: atom_id res chain seq x y z
N MET A 1 10.71 -14.98 6.04
CA MET A 1 9.72 -14.32 5.19
C MET A 1 9.38 -12.97 5.77
N PRO A 2 9.60 -11.88 5.02
CA PRO A 2 9.27 -10.55 5.54
C PRO A 2 7.77 -10.43 5.78
N LYS A 3 7.43 -10.13 7.01
CA LYS A 3 6.05 -9.96 7.44
C LYS A 3 6.02 -8.84 8.45
N ALA A 4 5.20 -7.84 8.22
CA ALA A 4 5.14 -6.70 9.13
C ALA A 4 3.74 -6.09 9.15
N SER A 5 3.45 -5.35 10.21
CA SER A 5 2.18 -4.66 10.39
C SER A 5 2.41 -3.32 11.04
N VAL A 6 1.63 -2.33 10.62
CA VAL A 6 1.66 -0.98 11.19
C VAL A 6 0.21 -0.54 11.44
N LYS A 7 -0.02 0.09 12.57
CA LYS A 7 -1.32 0.66 12.92
C LYS A 7 -1.14 2.14 13.21
N ARG A 8 -1.98 2.97 12.59
CA ARG A 8 -1.94 4.42 12.77
C ARG A 8 -3.33 4.98 13.00
N LEU A 9 -3.43 5.94 13.90
CA LEU A 9 -4.66 6.73 14.08
C LEU A 9 -4.44 8.05 13.36
N ILE A 10 -5.24 8.29 12.30
CA ILE A 10 -5.07 9.46 11.45
C ILE A 10 -6.34 10.32 11.53
N GLU A 11 -6.16 11.60 11.82
CA GLU A 11 -7.28 12.54 11.97
C GLU A 11 -7.84 12.98 10.62
N CYS A 12 -8.31 12.03 9.85
CA CYS A 12 -8.92 12.24 8.54
C CYS A 12 -10.13 11.32 8.40
N LYS A 13 -11.00 11.66 7.46
CA LYS A 13 -12.19 10.85 7.19
C LYS A 13 -11.80 9.54 6.53
N LYS A 14 -12.48 8.47 6.90
CA LYS A 14 -12.23 7.13 6.37
C LYS A 14 -12.26 7.11 4.84
N ASP A 15 -13.27 7.69 4.23
CA ASP A 15 -13.41 7.67 2.77
C ASP A 15 -12.26 8.41 2.07
N ASP A 16 -11.78 9.50 2.66
CA ASP A 16 -10.64 10.24 2.12
C ASP A 16 -9.37 9.38 2.16
N LEU A 17 -9.17 8.64 3.26
CA LEU A 17 -8.01 7.76 3.40
C LEU A 17 -8.08 6.58 2.43
N ILE A 18 -9.25 6.00 2.25
CA ILE A 18 -9.46 4.91 1.29
C ILE A 18 -9.14 5.39 -0.12
N ASN A 19 -9.64 6.58 -0.50
CA ASN A 19 -9.39 7.13 -1.82
C ASN A 19 -7.90 7.42 -2.03
N LEU A 20 -7.21 7.88 -0.99
CA LEU A 20 -5.76 8.11 -1.07
C LEU A 20 -5.00 6.82 -1.37
N VAL A 21 -5.35 5.74 -0.68
CA VAL A 21 -4.70 4.44 -0.90
C VAL A 21 -5.02 3.86 -2.28
N LEU A 22 -6.22 4.10 -2.79
CA LEU A 22 -6.63 3.64 -4.11
C LEU A 22 -6.09 4.49 -5.26
N ASP A 23 -5.60 5.69 -4.98
CA ASP A 23 -5.04 6.61 -5.99
C ASP A 23 -3.58 6.24 -6.27
N ILE A 24 -3.39 5.06 -6.81
CA ILE A 24 -2.08 4.41 -6.94
C ILE A 24 -1.13 5.20 -7.84
N GLU A 25 -1.62 5.82 -8.89
CA GLU A 25 -0.77 6.57 -9.83
C GLU A 25 -0.14 7.81 -9.20
N LYS A 26 -0.61 8.23 -8.02
CA LYS A 26 -0.01 9.34 -7.26
C LYS A 26 1.11 8.88 -6.31
N TYR A 27 1.28 7.59 -6.11
CA TYR A 27 2.28 7.07 -5.18
C TYR A 27 3.70 7.60 -5.41
N PRO A 28 4.19 7.72 -6.66
CA PRO A 28 5.53 8.25 -6.85
C PRO A 28 5.75 9.66 -6.31
N GLU A 29 4.68 10.43 -6.10
CA GLU A 29 4.77 11.79 -5.58
C GLU A 29 5.14 11.84 -4.10
N PHE A 30 4.83 10.79 -3.32
CA PHE A 30 5.01 10.85 -1.87
C PHE A 30 5.46 9.54 -1.21
N VAL A 31 5.23 8.39 -1.82
CA VAL A 31 5.57 7.10 -1.21
C VAL A 31 7.06 6.82 -1.40
N PRO A 32 7.83 6.61 -0.31
CA PRO A 32 9.24 6.27 -0.46
C PRO A 32 9.40 4.93 -1.17
N PHE A 33 10.48 4.79 -1.92
CA PHE A 33 10.83 3.59 -2.68
C PHE A 33 9.91 3.29 -3.87
N CYS A 34 8.93 4.15 -4.16
CA CYS A 34 8.05 4.00 -5.31
C CYS A 34 8.46 5.01 -6.38
N TYR A 35 8.88 4.53 -7.54
CA TYR A 35 9.40 5.38 -8.61
C TYR A 35 8.40 5.60 -9.73
N ASP A 36 7.50 4.64 -9.95
CA ASP A 36 6.47 4.74 -10.97
C ASP A 36 5.27 3.88 -10.58
N ALA A 37 4.11 4.25 -11.09
CA ALA A 37 2.88 3.52 -10.84
C ALA A 37 1.94 3.72 -12.01
N LYS A 38 1.33 2.63 -12.50
CA LYS A 38 0.43 2.70 -13.64
C LYS A 38 -0.75 1.77 -13.45
N ILE A 39 -1.96 2.31 -13.57
CA ILE A 39 -3.20 1.54 -13.52
C ILE A 39 -3.57 1.09 -14.93
N TYR A 40 -3.75 -0.22 -15.12
CA TYR A 40 -4.19 -0.80 -16.39
C TYR A 40 -5.69 -1.04 -16.43
N GLU A 41 -6.28 -1.32 -15.29
CA GLU A 41 -7.69 -1.71 -15.21
C GLU A 41 -8.27 -1.23 -13.89
N ASN A 42 -9.47 -0.68 -13.95
CA ASN A 42 -10.18 -0.18 -12.77
C ASN A 42 -11.67 -0.44 -13.00
N LYS A 43 -12.19 -1.46 -12.33
CA LYS A 43 -13.57 -1.91 -12.51
C LYS A 43 -14.34 -1.92 -11.21
N ASN A 44 -15.62 -1.56 -11.27
CA ASN A 44 -16.54 -1.71 -10.17
C ASN A 44 -17.44 -2.91 -10.44
N GLU A 45 -17.46 -3.87 -9.52
CA GLU A 45 -18.31 -5.06 -9.61
C GLU A 45 -19.10 -5.17 -8.30
N GLY A 46 -20.32 -4.59 -8.27
CA GLY A 46 -21.15 -4.59 -7.06
C GLY A 46 -20.45 -3.87 -5.93
N ASP A 47 -20.20 -4.57 -4.83
CA ASP A 47 -19.53 -4.01 -3.65
C ASP A 47 -18.01 -4.05 -3.72
N LEU A 48 -17.46 -4.52 -4.82
CA LEU A 48 -16.02 -4.65 -5.01
C LEU A 48 -15.52 -3.66 -6.07
N LYS A 49 -14.38 -3.05 -5.79
CA LYS A 49 -13.63 -2.27 -6.77
C LYS A 49 -12.33 -3.02 -7.03
N LYS A 50 -12.06 -3.33 -8.29
CA LYS A 50 -10.89 -4.10 -8.69
C LYS A 50 -9.97 -3.27 -9.56
N ILE A 51 -8.70 -3.20 -9.18
CA ILE A 51 -7.68 -2.44 -9.88
C ILE A 51 -6.52 -3.36 -10.20
N ILE A 52 -6.02 -3.28 -11.44
CA ILE A 52 -4.78 -3.93 -11.82
C ILE A 52 -3.76 -2.84 -12.11
N ALA A 53 -2.64 -2.88 -11.42
CA ALA A 53 -1.64 -1.83 -11.50
C ALA A 53 -0.22 -2.37 -11.43
N ASP A 54 0.70 -1.67 -12.10
CA ASP A 54 2.13 -1.89 -11.96
C ASP A 54 2.70 -0.88 -10.98
N LEU A 55 3.59 -1.35 -10.11
CA LEU A 55 4.38 -0.50 -9.23
C LEU A 55 5.85 -0.79 -9.47
N THR A 56 6.62 0.27 -9.71
CA THR A 56 8.08 0.17 -9.80
C THR A 56 8.65 0.60 -8.47
N ILE A 57 9.23 -0.32 -7.75
CA ILE A 57 9.74 -0.10 -6.40
C ILE A 57 11.21 -0.48 -6.31
N GLY A 58 11.86 0.00 -5.26
CA GLY A 58 13.24 -0.35 -4.99
C GLY A 58 14.04 0.78 -4.38
N LYS A 59 15.36 0.61 -4.40
CA LYS A 59 16.30 1.59 -3.88
C LYS A 59 17.60 1.54 -4.67
N GLY A 60 18.05 2.69 -5.15
CA GLY A 60 19.29 2.78 -5.92
C GLY A 60 19.22 2.00 -7.22
N LEU A 61 20.14 1.06 -7.40
CA LEU A 61 20.19 0.23 -8.60
C LEU A 61 19.21 -0.96 -8.56
N PHE A 62 18.60 -1.21 -7.42
CA PHE A 62 17.72 -2.36 -7.23
C PHE A 62 16.27 -1.94 -7.37
N LYS A 63 15.87 -1.59 -8.59
CA LYS A 63 14.49 -1.24 -8.92
C LYS A 63 13.87 -2.34 -9.75
N ASP A 64 12.62 -2.65 -9.47
CA ASP A 64 11.88 -3.63 -10.25
C ASP A 64 10.40 -3.30 -10.25
N THR A 65 9.70 -3.82 -11.23
CA THR A 65 8.28 -3.57 -11.43
C THR A 65 7.50 -4.85 -11.18
N TYR A 66 6.46 -4.75 -10.37
CA TYR A 66 5.54 -5.86 -10.17
C TYR A 66 4.11 -5.44 -10.47
N LYS A 67 3.33 -6.40 -10.97
CA LYS A 67 1.91 -6.18 -11.24
C LYS A 67 1.09 -6.72 -10.07
N SER A 68 0.14 -5.93 -9.61
CA SER A 68 -0.69 -6.28 -8.49
C SER A 68 -2.17 -6.22 -8.82
N ASN A 69 -2.94 -7.04 -8.12
CA ASN A 69 -4.39 -7.03 -8.15
C ASN A 69 -4.86 -6.44 -6.82
N VAL A 70 -5.49 -5.29 -6.90
CA VAL A 70 -5.98 -4.54 -5.74
C VAL A 70 -7.50 -4.67 -5.69
N THR A 71 -8.02 -5.18 -4.60
CA THR A 71 -9.46 -5.33 -4.42
C THR A 71 -9.91 -4.53 -3.20
N PHE A 72 -10.83 -3.59 -3.40
CA PHE A 72 -11.46 -2.85 -2.32
C PHE A 72 -12.86 -3.41 -2.07
N ASN A 73 -13.10 -3.89 -0.86
CA ASN A 73 -14.42 -4.34 -0.42
C ASN A 73 -15.11 -3.19 0.28
N LYS A 74 -16.16 -2.65 -0.35
CA LYS A 74 -16.87 -1.46 0.15
C LYS A 74 -17.68 -1.73 1.41
N ILE A 75 -18.08 -2.98 1.64
CA ILE A 75 -18.86 -3.35 2.82
C ILE A 75 -17.96 -3.42 4.05
N ASP A 76 -16.80 -4.08 3.92
CA ASP A 76 -15.89 -4.32 5.04
C ASP A 76 -14.84 -3.22 5.23
N ASP A 77 -14.73 -2.28 4.28
CA ASP A 77 -13.71 -1.23 4.27
C ASP A 77 -12.31 -1.81 4.35
N VAL A 78 -12.04 -2.81 3.50
CA VAL A 78 -10.75 -3.49 3.42
C VAL A 78 -10.22 -3.42 2.01
N ILE A 79 -8.94 -3.08 1.86
CA ILE A 79 -8.24 -3.16 0.58
C ILE A 79 -7.27 -4.33 0.68
N PHE A 80 -7.36 -5.24 -0.26
CA PHE A 80 -6.51 -6.43 -0.32
C PHE A 80 -5.69 -6.43 -1.60
N VAL A 81 -4.37 -6.63 -1.47
CA VAL A 81 -3.45 -6.58 -2.61
C VAL A 81 -2.72 -7.90 -2.73
N LYS A 82 -2.72 -8.47 -3.94
CA LYS A 82 -1.94 -9.66 -4.28
C LYS A 82 -1.09 -9.36 -5.51
N ASN A 83 0.08 -10.00 -5.59
CA ASN A 83 0.88 -9.90 -6.80
C ASN A 83 0.29 -10.79 -7.90
N ILE A 84 0.40 -10.33 -9.15
CA ILE A 84 0.04 -11.13 -10.32
C ILE A 84 1.31 -11.62 -11.02
N ASP A 85 2.27 -10.70 -11.18
CA ASP A 85 3.49 -10.98 -11.94
C ASP A 85 4.60 -10.06 -11.47
N GLY A 86 5.86 -10.49 -11.65
CA GLY A 86 7.02 -9.72 -11.31
C GLY A 86 8.03 -10.47 -10.46
N PRO A 87 8.90 -9.75 -9.73
CA PRO A 87 10.02 -10.35 -8.98
C PRO A 87 9.64 -10.99 -7.65
N LEU A 88 8.35 -11.08 -7.34
CA LEU A 88 7.88 -11.63 -6.07
C LEU A 88 7.34 -13.04 -6.25
N ASN A 89 7.71 -13.96 -5.34
CA ASN A 89 7.07 -15.27 -5.28
C ASN A 89 5.63 -15.12 -4.81
N TYR A 90 5.42 -14.24 -3.82
CA TYR A 90 4.08 -13.88 -3.38
C TYR A 90 4.09 -12.50 -2.73
N LEU A 91 2.91 -11.90 -2.68
CA LEU A 91 2.62 -10.68 -1.95
C LEU A 91 1.19 -10.77 -1.43
N SER A 92 1.02 -10.52 -0.14
CA SER A 92 -0.28 -10.39 0.48
C SER A 92 -0.25 -9.13 1.34
N ASN A 93 -1.10 -8.18 1.03
CA ASN A 93 -1.12 -6.89 1.71
C ASN A 93 -2.56 -6.51 2.00
N ASN A 94 -2.84 -6.14 3.24
CA ASN A 94 -4.17 -5.72 3.67
C ASN A 94 -4.14 -4.33 4.26
N TRP A 95 -5.11 -3.52 3.88
CA TRP A 95 -5.38 -2.23 4.49
C TRP A 95 -6.77 -2.31 5.11
N LYS A 96 -6.87 -2.06 6.41
CA LYS A 96 -8.16 -2.03 7.12
C LYS A 96 -8.39 -0.65 7.68
N PHE A 97 -9.61 -0.15 7.52
CA PHE A 97 -9.98 1.20 7.92
C PHE A 97 -11.13 1.12 8.91
N ASN A 98 -10.89 1.61 10.13
CA ASN A 98 -11.85 1.54 11.20
C ASN A 98 -12.16 2.95 11.72
N LYS A 99 -13.40 3.39 11.53
CA LYS A 99 -13.81 4.73 11.92
C LYS A 99 -13.81 4.88 13.43
N LYS A 100 -13.16 5.93 13.93
CA LYS A 100 -13.18 6.34 15.32
C LYS A 100 -13.87 7.70 15.44
N LYS A 101 -13.97 8.25 16.65
CA LYS A 101 -14.74 9.47 16.89
C LYS A 101 -14.37 10.65 16.00
N ASN A 102 -13.11 11.04 15.95
CA ASN A 102 -12.63 12.15 15.12
C ASN A 102 -11.45 11.76 14.24
N ALA A 103 -11.34 10.45 13.95
CA ALA A 103 -10.19 9.95 13.24
C ALA A 103 -10.52 8.60 12.59
N THR A 104 -9.58 8.04 11.87
CA THR A 104 -9.68 6.70 11.31
C THR A 104 -8.47 5.90 11.75
N GLU A 105 -8.69 4.71 12.27
CA GLU A 105 -7.62 3.78 12.58
C GLU A 105 -7.32 2.98 11.33
N VAL A 106 -6.10 3.09 10.83
CA VAL A 106 -5.64 2.39 9.64
C VAL A 106 -4.67 1.31 10.05
N THR A 107 -4.97 0.06 9.71
CA THR A 107 -4.06 -1.05 9.91
C THR A 107 -3.57 -1.50 8.54
N PHE A 108 -2.26 -1.57 8.39
CA PHE A 108 -1.61 -1.99 7.17
C PHE A 108 -0.70 -3.16 7.50
N ASP A 109 -0.97 -4.32 6.89
CA ASP A 109 -0.09 -5.46 7.04
C ASP A 109 0.36 -5.96 5.68
N ILE A 110 1.56 -6.53 5.65
CA ILE A 110 2.15 -7.02 4.41
C ILE A 110 2.99 -8.26 4.71
N ASP A 111 2.89 -9.23 3.80
CA ASP A 111 3.68 -10.45 3.82
C ASP A 111 4.12 -10.70 2.38
N PHE A 112 5.42 -10.84 2.15
CA PHE A 112 5.91 -11.05 0.79
C PHE A 112 7.21 -11.85 0.76
N GLU A 113 7.57 -12.34 -0.43
CA GLU A 113 8.84 -12.98 -0.65
C GLU A 113 9.36 -12.59 -2.03
N ILE A 114 10.60 -12.12 -2.07
CA ILE A 114 11.26 -11.76 -3.32
C ILE A 114 11.91 -13.01 -3.91
N LYS A 115 11.76 -13.23 -5.23
CA LYS A 115 12.35 -14.39 -5.90
C LYS A 115 13.86 -14.47 -5.74
N ASN A 116 14.56 -13.35 -5.82
CA ASN A 116 15.99 -13.27 -5.60
C ASN A 116 16.27 -13.44 -4.10
N LYS A 117 16.89 -14.55 -3.72
CA LYS A 117 17.13 -14.88 -2.31
C LYS A 117 18.04 -13.88 -1.60
N PHE A 118 19.03 -13.34 -2.32
CA PHE A 118 19.94 -12.35 -1.75
C PHE A 118 19.17 -11.06 -1.39
N LEU A 119 18.37 -10.54 -2.32
CA LEU A 119 17.58 -9.34 -2.09
C LEU A 119 16.56 -9.56 -0.98
N ASN A 120 15.95 -10.75 -0.94
CA ASN A 120 14.98 -11.08 0.11
C ASN A 120 15.65 -11.03 1.49
N SER A 121 16.85 -11.59 1.61
CA SER A 121 17.61 -11.57 2.86
C SER A 121 17.94 -10.14 3.31
N LEU A 122 18.30 -9.26 2.38
CA LEU A 122 18.56 -7.86 2.70
C LEU A 122 17.32 -7.14 3.19
N MET A 123 16.17 -7.45 2.60
CA MET A 123 14.91 -6.81 2.98
C MET A 123 14.44 -7.21 4.38
N VAL A 124 14.67 -8.47 4.77
CA VAL A 124 14.25 -8.96 6.10
C VAL A 124 14.82 -8.10 7.23
N VAL A 125 16.07 -7.65 7.09
CA VAL A 125 16.78 -6.92 8.16
C VAL A 125 16.18 -5.54 8.43
N SER A 126 15.71 -4.84 7.39
CA SER A 126 15.25 -3.46 7.51
C SER A 126 13.77 -3.27 7.18
N PHE A 127 13.03 -4.35 7.06
CA PHE A 127 11.69 -4.30 6.49
C PHE A 127 10.71 -3.50 7.33
N GLN A 128 10.66 -3.74 8.65
CA GLN A 128 9.74 -3.01 9.53
C GLN A 128 10.01 -1.51 9.50
N PHE A 129 11.29 -1.11 9.49
CA PHE A 129 11.67 0.29 9.42
C PHE A 129 11.21 0.94 8.11
N GLY A 130 11.38 0.24 6.99
CA GLY A 130 10.91 0.73 5.69
C GLY A 130 9.41 0.86 5.64
N LEU A 131 8.69 -0.10 6.23
CA LEU A 131 7.23 -0.06 6.27
C LEU A 131 6.73 1.12 7.10
N GLU A 132 7.39 1.43 8.21
CA GLU A 132 7.03 2.58 9.04
C GLU A 132 7.24 3.89 8.29
N LYS A 133 8.28 3.98 7.47
CA LYS A 133 8.49 5.16 6.62
C LYS A 133 7.37 5.33 5.60
N ILE A 134 6.91 4.22 5.03
CA ILE A 134 5.78 4.26 4.09
C ILE A 134 4.52 4.72 4.81
N ALA A 135 4.26 4.19 6.00
CA ALA A 135 3.10 4.61 6.81
C ALA A 135 3.17 6.10 7.17
N ASP A 136 4.36 6.58 7.55
CA ASP A 136 4.56 8.01 7.83
C ASP A 136 4.23 8.87 6.61
N ALA A 137 4.64 8.42 5.42
CA ALA A 137 4.41 9.16 4.19
C ALA A 137 2.91 9.24 3.87
N PHE A 138 2.18 8.15 4.02
CA PHE A 138 0.73 8.15 3.83
C PHE A 138 0.04 9.06 4.84
N GLN A 139 0.44 9.00 6.09
CA GLN A 139 -0.14 9.85 7.13
C GLN A 139 0.11 11.32 6.85
N LYS A 140 1.34 11.70 6.53
CA LYS A 140 1.68 13.10 6.19
C LYS A 140 0.93 13.59 4.97
N ARG A 141 0.81 12.75 3.94
CA ARG A 141 0.08 13.11 2.72
C ARG A 141 -1.41 13.32 3.04
N ALA A 142 -2.00 12.43 3.83
CA ALA A 142 -3.39 12.54 4.24
C ALA A 142 -3.64 13.81 5.03
N GLU A 143 -2.78 14.11 6.00
CA GLU A 143 -2.89 15.33 6.81
C GLU A 143 -2.76 16.58 5.96
N LYS A 144 -1.88 16.57 4.97
CA LYS A 144 -1.70 17.69 4.05
C LYS A 144 -2.93 17.94 3.17
N LEU A 145 -3.54 16.86 2.67
CA LEU A 145 -4.66 16.96 1.74
C LEU A 145 -6.01 17.12 2.43
N PHE A 146 -6.22 16.47 3.56
CA PHE A 146 -7.52 16.33 4.18
C PHE A 146 -7.55 16.72 5.65
N GLY A 147 -6.41 16.95 6.26
CA GLY A 147 -6.32 17.21 7.69
C GLY A 147 -6.86 18.58 8.07
N LYS A 148 -7.16 18.73 9.36
CA LYS A 148 -7.56 20.02 9.88
C LYS A 148 -6.36 20.96 9.90
N SER A 149 -6.55 22.12 9.36
CA SER A 149 -5.54 23.18 9.42
C SER A 149 -5.52 23.83 10.80
#